data_60314d919c3ada4b81a563274bc0544f
#
_entry.id   60314d919c3ada4b81a563274bc0544f
#
_cell.length_a   1.000
_cell.length_b   1.000
_cell.length_c   1.000
_cell.angle_alpha   90.00
_cell.angle_beta   90.00
_cell.angle_gamma   90.00
#
_symmetry.space_group_name_H-M   'P 1'
#
loop_
_entity.id
_entity.type
_entity.pdbx_description
1 polymer ?
#
loop_
_entity_poly.entity_id
_entity_poly.type
_entity_poly.pdbx_seq_one_letter_code
_entity_poly.pdbx_strand_id
1 'polypeptide(L)'
;KPVRLTEKELMRAKDDAVLALRASILRKRLKLSLRKFALALSHSDLYKWFCRINRFFDPKVPGKSHLGDMENMLPVAVIKQLETRLLRSAADGSSTVLYEPIDLSQCYLDSTCIMANIHFPVDWLLLRDSTRTLMKATHRIRKLGLKNRMPCEPNDYISKMNKLCMQMTFAKRKKDSKRNRKAILRKMKKLLKKVAKHAMTHFELLDENWETIDISHPEAEQILKKISNVMKKLARVIRCAHERIIGERKVANKDKLLSIYEDDVHVIVRHKSGAEVEFGNTLLLVEQDDGLIVDWKLFCDQAPADSRLLQNSHQRITEKLDIDVKLIAGDRGFDNKANQEYFEKQDIFNAVAPRNPKQLQQRLEEERFRQGQKRRSQTEARISILSHCFCGNPMQQKGFEHREIHMGLSVLSHNLWVLARLKLSQQAQLKHAA
;
A
#
# COMPACT_ATOMS: atom_id res chain seq x y z
N LYS A 1 -15.44 25.24 15.14
CA LYS A 1 -14.87 25.49 16.49
C LYS A 1 -14.19 24.19 16.92
N PRO A 2 -12.94 24.19 17.41
CA PRO A 2 -12.33 22.99 17.96
C PRO A 2 -13.17 22.53 19.16
N VAL A 3 -13.61 21.27 19.12
CA VAL A 3 -14.31 20.64 20.24
C VAL A 3 -13.30 20.49 21.37
N ARG A 4 -13.48 21.23 22.48
CA ARG A 4 -12.68 21.04 23.70
C ARG A 4 -13.15 19.77 24.37
N LEU A 5 -12.32 18.73 24.32
CA LEU A 5 -12.53 17.50 25.05
C LEU A 5 -12.39 17.75 26.55
N THR A 6 -13.21 17.11 27.35
CA THR A 6 -13.04 17.05 28.81
C THR A 6 -11.76 16.24 29.13
N GLU A 7 -11.19 16.45 30.31
CA GLU A 7 -9.99 15.73 30.76
C GLU A 7 -10.21 14.18 30.72
N LYS A 8 -11.39 13.72 31.09
CA LYS A 8 -11.77 12.29 31.03
C LYS A 8 -11.85 11.76 29.60
N GLU A 9 -12.35 12.55 28.65
CA GLU A 9 -12.39 12.19 27.22
C GLU A 9 -10.99 12.19 26.63
N LEU A 10 -10.14 13.13 27.02
CA LEU A 10 -8.74 13.18 26.59
C LEU A 10 -7.95 11.96 27.09
N MET A 11 -8.13 11.55 28.35
CA MET A 11 -7.52 10.33 28.89
C MET A 11 -7.98 9.07 28.14
N ARG A 12 -9.28 8.93 27.86
CA ARG A 12 -9.82 7.81 27.08
C ARG A 12 -9.23 7.78 25.66
N ALA A 13 -9.23 8.93 24.97
CA ALA A 13 -8.66 9.02 23.63
C ALA A 13 -7.16 8.64 23.61
N LYS A 14 -6.40 9.01 24.65
CA LYS A 14 -5.00 8.62 24.82
C LYS A 14 -4.84 7.12 25.02
N ASP A 15 -5.65 6.50 25.86
CA ASP A 15 -5.63 5.06 26.10
C ASP A 15 -6.00 4.28 24.83
N ASP A 16 -7.03 4.74 24.10
CA ASP A 16 -7.44 4.15 22.82
C ASP A 16 -6.33 4.26 21.76
N ALA A 17 -5.65 5.41 21.68
CA ALA A 17 -4.51 5.59 20.76
C ALA A 17 -3.33 4.68 21.11
N VAL A 18 -3.01 4.51 22.41
CA VAL A 18 -1.96 3.59 22.87
C VAL A 18 -2.33 2.14 22.57
N LEU A 19 -3.58 1.75 22.81
CA LEU A 19 -4.10 0.42 22.47
C LEU A 19 -4.01 0.19 20.96
N ALA A 20 -4.49 1.13 20.14
CA ALA A 20 -4.46 1.06 18.67
C ALA A 20 -3.04 0.86 18.14
N LEU A 21 -2.08 1.64 18.64
CA LEU A 21 -0.67 1.54 18.23
C LEU A 21 -0.06 0.18 18.62
N ARG A 22 -0.20 -0.24 19.87
CA ARG A 22 0.37 -1.49 20.37
C ARG A 22 -0.26 -2.72 19.70
N ALA A 23 -1.59 -2.74 19.54
CA ALA A 23 -2.30 -3.80 18.83
C ALA A 23 -1.85 -3.89 17.37
N SER A 24 -1.67 -2.75 16.70
CA SER A 24 -1.19 -2.70 15.32
C SER A 24 0.23 -3.26 15.19
N ILE A 25 1.17 -2.85 16.05
CA ILE A 25 2.55 -3.34 16.09
C ILE A 25 2.57 -4.86 16.34
N LEU A 26 1.84 -5.32 17.36
CA LEU A 26 1.79 -6.75 17.70
C LEU A 26 1.20 -7.59 16.57
N ARG A 27 0.13 -7.12 15.94
CA ARG A 27 -0.49 -7.80 14.79
C ARG A 27 0.48 -7.92 13.60
N LYS A 28 1.24 -6.86 13.29
CA LYS A 28 2.27 -6.89 12.25
C LYS A 28 3.31 -7.96 12.56
N ARG A 29 3.80 -7.98 13.79
CA ARG A 29 4.81 -8.96 14.22
C ARG A 29 4.32 -10.40 14.15
N LEU A 30 3.06 -10.64 14.49
CA LEU A 30 2.43 -11.97 14.45
C LEU A 30 1.93 -12.39 13.06
N LYS A 31 1.89 -11.49 12.08
CA LYS A 31 1.38 -11.73 10.71
C LYS A 31 -0.05 -12.26 10.69
N LEU A 32 -0.88 -11.90 11.63
CA LEU A 32 -2.24 -12.41 11.76
C LEU A 32 -3.24 -11.53 11.01
N SER A 33 -4.27 -12.18 10.42
CA SER A 33 -5.46 -11.46 9.97
C SER A 33 -6.19 -10.86 11.18
N LEU A 34 -6.96 -9.79 10.99
CA LEU A 34 -7.70 -9.13 12.08
C LEU A 34 -8.56 -10.11 12.89
N ARG A 35 -9.21 -11.09 12.24
CA ARG A 35 -10.02 -12.11 12.94
C ARG A 35 -9.17 -13.04 13.81
N LYS A 36 -8.05 -13.54 13.26
CA LYS A 36 -7.14 -14.41 14.02
C LYS A 36 -6.44 -13.64 15.14
N PHE A 37 -6.14 -12.37 14.90
CA PHE A 37 -5.52 -11.52 15.91
C PHE A 37 -6.48 -11.21 17.08
N ALA A 38 -7.76 -10.87 16.79
CA ALA A 38 -8.77 -10.69 17.84
C ALA A 38 -8.90 -11.94 18.73
N LEU A 39 -8.89 -13.12 18.10
CA LEU A 39 -8.92 -14.40 18.84
C LEU A 39 -7.64 -14.62 19.66
N ALA A 40 -6.46 -14.40 19.08
CA ALA A 40 -5.18 -14.55 19.79
C ALA A 40 -5.09 -13.57 20.97
N LEU A 41 -5.56 -12.33 20.78
CA LEU A 41 -5.57 -11.30 21.82
C LEU A 41 -6.50 -11.67 22.98
N SER A 42 -7.66 -12.32 22.71
CA SER A 42 -8.59 -12.77 23.76
C SER A 42 -8.04 -13.92 24.60
N HIS A 43 -7.18 -14.78 24.03
CA HIS A 43 -6.65 -15.97 24.70
C HIS A 43 -5.28 -15.78 25.36
N SER A 44 -4.54 -14.72 25.02
CA SER A 44 -3.17 -14.53 25.53
C SER A 44 -3.09 -13.36 26.50
N ASP A 45 -2.78 -13.64 27.76
CA ASP A 45 -2.56 -12.62 28.79
C ASP A 45 -1.34 -11.76 28.49
N LEU A 46 -0.29 -12.36 27.89
CA LEU A 46 0.88 -11.61 27.43
C LEU A 46 0.50 -10.56 26.35
N TYR A 47 -0.38 -10.91 25.42
CA TYR A 47 -0.82 -9.97 24.39
C TYR A 47 -1.74 -8.90 24.95
N LYS A 48 -2.64 -9.26 25.87
CA LYS A 48 -3.47 -8.30 26.62
C LYS A 48 -2.59 -7.32 27.40
N TRP A 49 -1.61 -7.83 28.13
CA TRP A 49 -0.65 -7.01 28.87
C TRP A 49 0.12 -6.06 27.94
N PHE A 50 0.67 -6.59 26.84
CA PHE A 50 1.36 -5.76 25.85
C PHE A 50 0.47 -4.65 25.30
N CYS A 51 -0.81 -4.95 25.02
CA CYS A 51 -1.78 -3.97 24.53
C CYS A 51 -2.37 -3.08 25.63
N ARG A 52 -1.96 -3.20 26.89
CA ARG A 52 -2.51 -2.49 28.05
C ARG A 52 -4.02 -2.75 28.28
N ILE A 53 -4.48 -3.95 27.98
CA ILE A 53 -5.84 -4.40 28.34
C ILE A 53 -5.79 -4.99 29.74
N ASN A 54 -5.68 -4.11 30.76
CA ASN A 54 -5.31 -4.49 32.14
C ASN A 54 -6.51 -4.66 33.09
N ARG A 55 -7.63 -5.20 32.62
CA ARG A 55 -8.74 -5.51 33.54
C ARG A 55 -8.65 -6.97 33.94
N PHE A 56 -8.37 -7.24 35.23
CA PHE A 56 -8.33 -8.58 35.80
C PHE A 56 -9.70 -9.30 35.70
N PHE A 57 -10.80 -8.54 35.84
CA PHE A 57 -12.15 -9.05 35.71
C PHE A 57 -12.79 -8.45 34.46
N ASP A 58 -13.26 -9.30 33.54
CA ASP A 58 -13.95 -8.95 32.29
C ASP A 58 -13.14 -8.00 31.38
N PRO A 59 -11.98 -8.45 30.83
CA PRO A 59 -11.22 -7.63 29.92
C PRO A 59 -11.99 -7.43 28.62
N LYS A 60 -12.39 -6.19 28.32
CA LYS A 60 -13.04 -5.84 27.04
C LYS A 60 -12.02 -5.88 25.91
N VAL A 61 -11.88 -7.06 25.31
CA VAL A 61 -10.99 -7.27 24.17
C VAL A 61 -11.66 -6.74 22.90
N PRO A 62 -10.99 -5.87 22.11
CA PRO A 62 -11.56 -5.35 20.88
C PRO A 62 -11.84 -6.45 19.86
N GLY A 63 -13.04 -6.44 19.27
CA GLY A 63 -13.40 -7.34 18.18
C GLY A 63 -12.73 -6.94 16.85
N LYS A 64 -12.87 -7.82 15.84
CA LYS A 64 -12.26 -7.64 14.51
C LYS A 64 -12.52 -6.27 13.89
N SER A 65 -13.76 -5.77 13.93
CA SER A 65 -14.13 -4.49 13.29
C SER A 65 -13.45 -3.34 14.02
N HIS A 66 -13.54 -3.31 15.33
CA HIS A 66 -12.92 -2.28 16.16
C HIS A 66 -11.38 -2.25 16.04
N LEU A 67 -10.73 -3.40 15.96
CA LEU A 67 -9.28 -3.47 15.66
C LEU A 67 -8.93 -2.91 14.27
N GLY A 68 -9.81 -3.12 13.28
CA GLY A 68 -9.64 -2.55 11.96
C GLY A 68 -9.80 -1.03 11.94
N ASP A 69 -10.78 -0.52 12.67
CA ASP A 69 -11.01 0.92 12.82
C ASP A 69 -9.86 1.58 13.57
N MET A 70 -9.38 0.97 14.65
CA MET A 70 -8.21 1.43 15.41
C MET A 70 -6.94 1.53 14.56
N GLU A 71 -6.68 0.54 13.69
CA GLU A 71 -5.49 0.58 12.80
C GLU A 71 -5.55 1.77 11.84
N ASN A 72 -6.75 2.16 11.40
CA ASN A 72 -6.98 3.27 10.49
C ASN A 72 -7.12 4.64 11.20
N MET A 73 -7.22 4.67 12.52
CA MET A 73 -7.30 5.92 13.31
C MET A 73 -5.98 6.68 13.38
N LEU A 74 -4.84 6.01 13.15
CA LEU A 74 -3.51 6.60 13.29
C LEU A 74 -3.11 7.32 11.99
N PRO A 75 -3.11 8.67 11.95
CA PRO A 75 -2.69 9.39 10.75
C PRO A 75 -1.23 9.08 10.39
N VAL A 76 -0.92 9.00 9.11
CA VAL A 76 0.45 8.75 8.62
C VAL A 76 1.45 9.76 9.19
N ALA A 77 1.05 11.02 9.32
CA ALA A 77 1.89 12.07 9.91
C ALA A 77 2.31 11.74 11.35
N VAL A 78 1.38 11.23 12.17
CA VAL A 78 1.69 10.80 13.56
C VAL A 78 2.63 9.60 13.57
N ILE A 79 2.40 8.62 12.69
CA ILE A 79 3.28 7.45 12.57
C ILE A 79 4.70 7.90 12.19
N LYS A 80 4.84 8.79 11.22
CA LYS A 80 6.16 9.35 10.83
C LYS A 80 6.82 10.15 11.95
N GLN A 81 6.07 10.86 12.78
CA GLN A 81 6.63 11.52 13.98
C GLN A 81 7.13 10.50 15.01
N LEU A 82 6.40 9.39 15.21
CA LEU A 82 6.84 8.31 16.09
C LEU A 82 8.11 7.64 15.56
N GLU A 83 8.20 7.38 14.26
CA GLU A 83 9.42 6.87 13.61
C GLU A 83 10.60 7.83 13.81
N THR A 84 10.39 9.13 13.60
CA THR A 84 11.43 10.16 13.81
C THR A 84 11.93 10.17 15.24
N ARG A 85 11.02 10.17 16.23
CA ARG A 85 11.38 10.12 17.65
C ARG A 85 12.16 8.86 18.01
N LEU A 86 11.72 7.71 17.48
CA LEU A 86 12.37 6.42 17.70
C LEU A 86 13.81 6.42 17.17
N LEU A 87 14.02 6.93 15.95
CA LEU A 87 15.34 7.01 15.31
C LEU A 87 16.27 8.00 16.03
N ARG A 88 15.77 9.19 16.37
CA ARG A 88 16.54 10.16 17.17
C ARG A 88 16.93 9.58 18.52
N SER A 89 16.02 8.93 19.23
CA SER A 89 16.32 8.27 20.50
C SER A 89 17.34 7.15 20.38
N ALA A 90 17.45 6.49 19.24
CA ALA A 90 18.45 5.45 19.03
C ALA A 90 19.83 6.03 18.69
N ALA A 91 19.88 7.22 18.07
CA ALA A 91 21.12 7.94 17.75
C ALA A 91 21.61 8.84 18.90
N ASP A 92 20.74 9.16 19.84
CA ASP A 92 21.06 9.97 21.01
C ASP A 92 21.61 9.09 22.14
N GLY A 93 22.87 9.30 22.55
CA GLY A 93 23.51 8.57 23.62
C GLY A 93 22.86 8.75 25.00
N SER A 94 21.95 9.71 25.17
CA SER A 94 21.15 9.89 26.40
C SER A 94 19.97 8.92 26.50
N SER A 95 19.66 8.21 25.44
CA SER A 95 18.49 7.32 25.34
C SER A 95 18.68 6.00 26.06
N THR A 96 17.64 5.52 26.74
CA THR A 96 17.59 4.18 27.35
C THR A 96 17.23 3.06 26.37
N VAL A 97 17.03 3.39 25.10
CA VAL A 97 16.63 2.41 24.07
C VAL A 97 17.76 1.43 23.78
N LEU A 98 18.97 1.93 23.60
CA LEU A 98 20.19 1.17 23.33
C LEU A 98 21.25 1.46 24.39
N TYR A 99 22.23 0.57 24.54
CA TYR A 99 23.39 0.80 25.40
C TYR A 99 24.42 1.73 24.75
N GLU A 100 24.57 1.62 23.43
CA GLU A 100 25.42 2.47 22.61
C GLU A 100 24.58 3.10 21.48
N PRO A 101 24.79 4.40 21.17
CA PRO A 101 24.10 5.07 20.10
C PRO A 101 24.48 4.49 18.75
N ILE A 102 23.60 4.65 17.76
CA ILE A 102 23.83 4.21 16.39
C ILE A 102 24.14 5.39 15.47
N ASP A 103 24.97 5.13 14.46
CA ASP A 103 25.27 6.10 13.41
C ASP A 103 24.19 6.07 12.32
N LEU A 104 23.52 7.18 12.09
CA LEU A 104 22.52 7.36 11.03
C LEU A 104 23.08 8.05 9.78
N SER A 105 24.38 8.36 9.74
CA SER A 105 24.99 9.18 8.68
C SER A 105 25.19 8.45 7.34
N GLN A 106 25.06 7.13 7.30
CA GLN A 106 25.25 6.32 6.11
C GLN A 106 23.90 5.78 5.61
N CYS A 107 23.53 6.11 4.37
CA CYS A 107 22.22 5.83 3.82
C CYS A 107 22.30 4.98 2.55
N TYR A 108 21.48 3.95 2.49
CA TYR A 108 21.37 2.98 1.39
C TYR A 108 19.97 2.98 0.82
N LEU A 109 19.85 3.32 -0.48
CA LEU A 109 18.55 3.52 -1.12
C LEU A 109 18.24 2.41 -2.12
N ASP A 110 16.97 2.06 -2.19
CA ASP A 110 16.42 1.28 -3.30
C ASP A 110 14.93 1.61 -3.50
N SER A 111 14.42 1.33 -4.69
CA SER A 111 13.01 1.44 -5.01
C SER A 111 12.41 0.08 -5.36
N THR A 112 11.16 -0.13 -4.96
CA THR A 112 10.48 -1.39 -5.22
C THR A 112 9.00 -1.21 -5.49
N CYS A 113 8.34 -2.23 -6.05
CA CYS A 113 6.90 -2.31 -6.13
C CYS A 113 6.33 -2.98 -4.88
N ILE A 114 5.42 -2.30 -4.21
CA ILE A 114 4.53 -2.92 -3.23
C ILE A 114 3.29 -3.36 -3.98
N MET A 115 3.17 -4.68 -4.19
CA MET A 115 2.07 -5.26 -4.94
C MET A 115 0.74 -5.05 -4.23
N ALA A 116 -0.25 -4.53 -4.97
CA ALA A 116 -1.62 -4.41 -4.49
C ALA A 116 -2.40 -5.72 -4.71
N ASN A 117 -3.34 -6.01 -3.82
CA ASN A 117 -4.21 -7.19 -3.96
C ASN A 117 -5.30 -6.94 -5.00
N ILE A 118 -4.93 -6.95 -6.27
CA ILE A 118 -5.84 -6.86 -7.41
C ILE A 118 -5.74 -8.11 -8.27
N HIS A 119 -6.81 -8.41 -9.00
CA HIS A 119 -6.73 -9.42 -10.06
C HIS A 119 -5.77 -8.97 -11.15
N PHE A 120 -5.12 -9.93 -11.80
CA PHE A 120 -4.38 -9.61 -13.03
C PHE A 120 -5.31 -8.81 -13.98
N PRO A 121 -4.91 -7.59 -14.41
CA PRO A 121 -5.81 -6.66 -15.08
C PRO A 121 -6.10 -7.10 -16.52
N VAL A 122 -7.22 -7.76 -16.67
CA VAL A 122 -7.74 -8.21 -17.97
C VAL A 122 -8.99 -7.40 -18.31
N ASP A 123 -9.01 -6.78 -19.47
CA ASP A 123 -10.08 -5.83 -19.86
C ASP A 123 -11.50 -6.39 -19.70
N TRP A 124 -11.73 -7.64 -20.08
CA TRP A 124 -13.07 -8.23 -19.96
C TRP A 124 -13.44 -8.59 -18.51
N LEU A 125 -12.47 -8.78 -17.62
CA LEU A 125 -12.72 -8.92 -16.18
C LEU A 125 -13.19 -7.60 -15.58
N LEU A 126 -12.64 -6.46 -16.01
CA LEU A 126 -13.10 -5.14 -15.57
C LEU A 126 -14.57 -4.87 -16.01
N LEU A 127 -14.98 -5.30 -17.21
CA LEU A 127 -16.38 -5.24 -17.65
C LEU A 127 -17.28 -6.10 -16.76
N ARG A 128 -16.83 -7.30 -16.40
CA ARG A 128 -17.55 -8.21 -15.49
C ARG A 128 -17.68 -7.59 -14.09
N ASP A 129 -16.60 -7.07 -13.55
CA ASP A 129 -16.57 -6.52 -12.21
C ASP A 129 -17.42 -5.23 -12.12
N SER A 130 -17.42 -4.41 -13.17
CA SER A 130 -18.33 -3.27 -13.31
C SER A 130 -19.81 -3.73 -13.28
N THR A 131 -20.15 -4.74 -14.09
CA THR A 131 -21.51 -5.31 -14.11
C THR A 131 -21.91 -5.84 -12.73
N ARG A 132 -21.03 -6.61 -12.10
CA ARG A 132 -21.28 -7.21 -10.78
C ARG A 132 -21.50 -6.15 -9.70
N THR A 133 -20.70 -5.10 -9.69
CA THR A 133 -20.82 -4.03 -8.69
C THR A 133 -22.10 -3.24 -8.88
N LEU A 134 -22.40 -2.81 -10.11
CA LEU A 134 -23.61 -2.07 -10.42
C LEU A 134 -24.87 -2.90 -10.11
N MET A 135 -24.94 -4.15 -10.53
CA MET A 135 -26.12 -4.99 -10.30
C MET A 135 -26.30 -5.43 -8.85
N LYS A 136 -25.22 -5.60 -8.08
CA LYS A 136 -25.32 -5.83 -6.63
C LYS A 136 -25.86 -4.60 -5.88
N ALA A 137 -25.43 -3.40 -6.26
CA ALA A 137 -25.94 -2.16 -5.72
C ALA A 137 -27.43 -1.99 -6.08
N THR A 138 -27.79 -2.17 -7.36
CA THR A 138 -29.20 -2.16 -7.84
C THR A 138 -30.06 -3.16 -7.06
N HIS A 139 -29.59 -4.39 -6.86
CA HIS A 139 -30.32 -5.41 -6.10
C HIS A 139 -30.57 -4.97 -4.64
N ARG A 140 -29.58 -4.32 -4.00
CA ARG A 140 -29.74 -3.80 -2.63
C ARG A 140 -30.80 -2.69 -2.58
N ILE A 141 -30.78 -1.75 -3.53
CA ILE A 141 -31.78 -0.68 -3.65
C ILE A 141 -33.20 -1.26 -3.83
N ARG A 142 -33.34 -2.26 -4.70
CA ARG A 142 -34.61 -2.94 -4.94
C ARG A 142 -35.13 -3.68 -3.71
N LYS A 143 -34.25 -4.26 -2.89
CA LYS A 143 -34.62 -4.88 -1.60
C LYS A 143 -35.13 -3.90 -0.57
N LEU A 144 -34.72 -2.64 -0.64
CA LEU A 144 -35.22 -1.56 0.20
C LEU A 144 -36.59 -1.01 -0.25
N GLY A 145 -37.21 -1.64 -1.26
CA GLY A 145 -38.52 -1.23 -1.75
C GLY A 145 -38.50 -0.32 -2.98
N LEU A 146 -37.35 0.30 -3.30
CA LEU A 146 -37.20 1.20 -4.44
C LEU A 146 -37.00 0.39 -5.74
N LYS A 147 -38.12 0.10 -6.40
CA LYS A 147 -38.16 -0.76 -7.62
C LYS A 147 -38.48 0.04 -8.85
N ASN A 148 -37.73 -0.19 -9.93
CA ASN A 148 -38.06 0.23 -11.29
C ASN A 148 -38.10 -1.01 -12.17
N ARG A 149 -38.89 -0.94 -13.26
CA ARG A 149 -39.09 -2.05 -14.21
C ARG A 149 -37.76 -2.43 -14.89
N MET A 150 -37.42 -3.71 -14.80
CA MET A 150 -36.26 -4.31 -15.44
C MET A 150 -36.71 -5.54 -16.25
N PRO A 151 -36.13 -5.79 -17.43
CA PRO A 151 -36.48 -6.97 -18.23
C PRO A 151 -36.13 -8.32 -17.60
N CYS A 152 -35.19 -8.32 -16.66
CA CYS A 152 -34.79 -9.47 -15.85
C CYS A 152 -34.16 -8.99 -14.53
N GLU A 153 -34.03 -9.89 -13.57
CA GLU A 153 -33.47 -9.56 -12.27
C GLU A 153 -31.95 -9.21 -12.32
N PRO A 154 -31.44 -8.39 -11.39
CA PRO A 154 -30.03 -7.99 -11.37
C PRO A 154 -29.05 -9.16 -11.43
N ASN A 155 -29.36 -10.29 -10.78
CA ASN A 155 -28.52 -11.49 -10.80
C ASN A 155 -28.43 -12.15 -12.17
N ASP A 156 -29.46 -12.02 -13.03
CA ASP A 156 -29.45 -12.55 -14.39
C ASP A 156 -28.45 -11.80 -15.27
N TYR A 157 -28.34 -10.48 -15.08
CA TYR A 157 -27.31 -9.67 -15.77
C TYR A 157 -25.91 -10.11 -15.36
N ILE A 158 -25.68 -10.38 -14.06
CA ILE A 158 -24.39 -10.89 -13.56
C ILE A 158 -24.09 -12.26 -14.18
N SER A 159 -25.07 -13.18 -14.22
CA SER A 159 -24.91 -14.51 -14.79
C SER A 159 -24.62 -14.46 -16.30
N LYS A 160 -25.34 -13.61 -17.05
CA LYS A 160 -25.09 -13.38 -18.48
C LYS A 160 -23.68 -12.84 -18.73
N MET A 161 -23.22 -11.88 -17.93
CA MET A 161 -21.87 -11.33 -18.04
C MET A 161 -20.80 -12.36 -17.71
N ASN A 162 -21.00 -13.18 -16.69
CA ASN A 162 -20.08 -14.28 -16.32
C ASN A 162 -19.96 -15.30 -17.46
N LYS A 163 -21.06 -15.70 -18.10
CA LYS A 163 -21.04 -16.59 -19.28
C LYS A 163 -20.23 -16.00 -20.43
N LEU A 164 -20.42 -14.71 -20.73
CA LEU A 164 -19.65 -14.00 -21.77
C LEU A 164 -18.16 -13.94 -21.40
N CYS A 165 -17.83 -13.72 -20.12
CA CYS A 165 -16.45 -13.70 -19.63
C CYS A 165 -15.77 -15.07 -19.80
N MET A 166 -16.45 -16.17 -19.46
CA MET A 166 -15.97 -17.52 -19.72
C MET A 166 -15.75 -17.78 -21.21
N GLN A 167 -16.71 -17.41 -22.06
CA GLN A 167 -16.57 -17.53 -23.51
C GLN A 167 -15.35 -16.75 -24.05
N MET A 168 -15.08 -15.54 -23.51
CA MET A 168 -13.92 -14.74 -23.86
C MET A 168 -12.61 -15.45 -23.50
N THR A 169 -12.54 -16.09 -22.34
CA THR A 169 -11.36 -16.85 -21.88
C THR A 169 -11.10 -18.06 -22.78
N PHE A 170 -12.15 -18.83 -23.10
CA PHE A 170 -12.02 -20.02 -23.95
C PHE A 170 -11.82 -19.69 -25.44
N ALA A 171 -12.30 -18.54 -25.92
CA ALA A 171 -12.10 -18.13 -27.30
C ALA A 171 -10.63 -18.01 -27.71
N LYS A 172 -9.72 -17.76 -26.75
CA LYS A 172 -8.28 -17.68 -27.00
C LYS A 172 -7.70 -18.98 -27.56
N ARG A 173 -8.33 -20.12 -27.28
CA ARG A 173 -7.84 -21.47 -27.66
C ARG A 173 -8.44 -21.97 -28.99
N LYS A 174 -9.32 -21.21 -29.66
CA LYS A 174 -10.03 -21.62 -30.87
C LYS A 174 -9.37 -21.07 -32.14
N LYS A 175 -9.58 -21.76 -33.30
CA LYS A 175 -9.00 -21.41 -34.61
C LYS A 175 -9.29 -19.96 -35.01
N ASP A 176 -10.52 -19.44 -34.84
CA ASP A 176 -10.93 -18.06 -35.13
C ASP A 176 -10.90 -17.13 -33.89
N SER A 177 -9.89 -17.27 -33.07
CA SER A 177 -9.78 -16.59 -31.77
C SER A 177 -10.10 -15.08 -31.85
N LYS A 178 -9.48 -14.35 -32.76
CA LYS A 178 -9.65 -12.90 -32.88
C LYS A 178 -11.07 -12.50 -33.22
N ARG A 179 -11.68 -13.12 -34.24
CA ARG A 179 -13.08 -12.85 -34.69
C ARG A 179 -14.05 -13.12 -33.55
N ASN A 180 -13.91 -14.28 -32.90
CA ASN A 180 -14.76 -14.69 -31.79
C ASN A 180 -14.68 -13.73 -30.62
N ARG A 181 -13.48 -13.34 -30.22
CA ARG A 181 -13.26 -12.37 -29.13
C ARG A 181 -13.85 -10.99 -29.41
N LYS A 182 -13.74 -10.49 -30.66
CA LYS A 182 -14.36 -9.24 -31.10
C LYS A 182 -15.90 -9.32 -30.99
N ALA A 183 -16.49 -10.44 -31.40
CA ALA A 183 -17.95 -10.65 -31.33
C ALA A 183 -18.44 -10.72 -29.87
N ILE A 184 -17.74 -11.47 -29.01
CA ILE A 184 -18.08 -11.57 -27.59
C ILE A 184 -17.94 -10.21 -26.90
N LEU A 185 -16.88 -9.45 -27.15
CA LEU A 185 -16.70 -8.12 -26.57
C LEU A 185 -17.83 -7.16 -26.95
N ARG A 186 -18.32 -7.20 -28.21
CA ARG A 186 -19.49 -6.41 -28.60
C ARG A 186 -20.72 -6.75 -27.77
N LYS A 187 -20.98 -8.05 -27.50
CA LYS A 187 -22.08 -8.51 -26.63
C LYS A 187 -21.88 -8.02 -25.19
N MET A 188 -20.68 -8.11 -24.64
CA MET A 188 -20.36 -7.61 -23.28
C MET A 188 -20.57 -6.10 -23.16
N LYS A 189 -20.12 -5.31 -24.15
CA LYS A 189 -20.35 -3.85 -24.18
C LYS A 189 -21.85 -3.50 -24.25
N LYS A 190 -22.62 -4.20 -25.06
CA LYS A 190 -24.08 -4.00 -25.17
C LYS A 190 -24.78 -4.31 -23.84
N LEU A 191 -24.38 -5.41 -23.19
CA LEU A 191 -24.93 -5.80 -21.90
C LEU A 191 -24.58 -4.75 -20.81
N LEU A 192 -23.31 -4.31 -20.75
CA LEU A 192 -22.86 -3.33 -19.77
C LEU A 192 -23.57 -1.97 -19.91
N LYS A 193 -23.84 -1.52 -21.15
CA LYS A 193 -24.64 -0.29 -21.38
C LYS A 193 -26.06 -0.40 -20.80
N LYS A 194 -26.72 -1.58 -20.92
CA LYS A 194 -28.03 -1.83 -20.30
C LYS A 194 -27.95 -1.82 -18.78
N VAL A 195 -26.94 -2.48 -18.23
CA VAL A 195 -26.65 -2.53 -16.79
C VAL A 195 -26.43 -1.12 -16.24
N ALA A 196 -25.62 -0.30 -16.91
CA ALA A 196 -25.36 1.07 -16.51
C ALA A 196 -26.63 1.93 -16.47
N LYS A 197 -27.51 1.81 -17.48
CA LYS A 197 -28.80 2.51 -17.50
C LYS A 197 -29.66 2.14 -16.29
N HIS A 198 -29.84 0.85 -16.02
CA HIS A 198 -30.63 0.39 -14.86
C HIS A 198 -30.03 0.82 -13.53
N ALA A 199 -28.69 0.78 -13.42
CA ALA A 199 -28.02 1.21 -12.20
C ALA A 199 -28.20 2.72 -11.95
N MET A 200 -28.15 3.56 -12.97
CA MET A 200 -28.38 5.00 -12.84
C MET A 200 -29.82 5.31 -12.45
N THR A 201 -30.81 4.69 -13.07
CA THR A 201 -32.21 4.87 -12.67
C THR A 201 -32.43 4.51 -11.19
N HIS A 202 -31.79 3.44 -10.68
CA HIS A 202 -31.91 3.09 -9.27
C HIS A 202 -31.04 3.97 -8.36
N PHE A 203 -29.96 4.55 -8.87
CA PHE A 203 -29.18 5.58 -8.18
C PHE A 203 -30.05 6.79 -7.92
N GLU A 204 -30.72 7.33 -8.94
CA GLU A 204 -31.62 8.47 -8.86
C GLU A 204 -32.76 8.19 -7.86
N LEU A 205 -33.39 7.01 -7.96
CA LEU A 205 -34.43 6.60 -7.01
C LEU A 205 -33.95 6.57 -5.54
N LEU A 206 -32.75 6.09 -5.28
CA LEU A 206 -32.19 6.06 -3.93
C LEU A 206 -31.82 7.46 -3.45
N ASP A 207 -31.21 8.26 -4.30
CA ASP A 207 -30.76 9.63 -3.98
C ASP A 207 -31.95 10.53 -3.60
N GLU A 208 -33.08 10.40 -4.34
CA GLU A 208 -34.30 11.17 -4.11
C GLU A 208 -35.16 10.67 -2.94
N ASN A 209 -35.07 9.36 -2.58
CA ASN A 209 -36.03 8.74 -1.67
C ASN A 209 -35.41 8.03 -0.47
N TRP A 210 -34.13 8.20 -0.17
CA TRP A 210 -33.46 7.48 0.92
C TRP A 210 -34.07 7.76 2.30
N GLU A 211 -34.64 8.96 2.53
CA GLU A 211 -35.31 9.34 3.78
C GLU A 211 -36.64 8.61 4.01
N THR A 212 -37.25 8.11 2.95
CA THR A 212 -38.57 7.45 3.00
C THR A 212 -38.49 5.95 3.25
N ILE A 213 -37.29 5.37 3.31
CA ILE A 213 -37.05 3.94 3.44
C ILE A 213 -36.20 3.63 4.68
N ASP A 214 -36.26 2.39 5.14
CA ASP A 214 -35.47 1.93 6.31
C ASP A 214 -33.99 1.73 5.95
N ILE A 215 -33.26 2.85 5.86
CA ILE A 215 -31.81 2.88 5.64
C ILE A 215 -31.20 4.11 6.33
N SER A 216 -30.01 3.94 6.91
CA SER A 216 -29.28 5.07 7.44
C SER A 216 -28.60 5.90 6.31
N HIS A 217 -28.47 7.21 6.54
CA HIS A 217 -27.77 8.09 5.58
C HIS A 217 -26.39 7.59 5.16
N PRO A 218 -25.49 7.16 6.07
CA PRO A 218 -24.17 6.62 5.68
C PRO A 218 -24.25 5.37 4.80
N GLU A 219 -25.27 4.52 4.99
CA GLU A 219 -25.45 3.33 4.17
C GLU A 219 -25.97 3.68 2.77
N ALA A 220 -26.92 4.63 2.67
CA ALA A 220 -27.41 5.15 1.39
C ALA A 220 -26.24 5.78 0.61
N GLU A 221 -25.49 6.67 1.24
CA GLU A 221 -24.30 7.29 0.66
C GLU A 221 -23.28 6.26 0.18
N GLN A 222 -23.04 5.19 0.95
CA GLN A 222 -22.12 4.13 0.55
C GLN A 222 -22.57 3.40 -0.73
N ILE A 223 -23.89 3.18 -0.91
CA ILE A 223 -24.44 2.55 -2.12
C ILE A 223 -24.30 3.50 -3.30
N LEU A 224 -24.66 4.77 -3.14
CA LEU A 224 -24.54 5.82 -4.16
C LEU A 224 -23.09 5.99 -4.60
N LYS A 225 -22.17 6.09 -3.67
CA LYS A 225 -20.72 6.19 -3.92
C LYS A 225 -20.18 5.00 -4.71
N LYS A 226 -20.64 3.77 -4.43
CA LYS A 226 -20.24 2.57 -5.21
C LYS A 226 -20.69 2.66 -6.67
N ILE A 227 -21.92 3.08 -6.93
CA ILE A 227 -22.44 3.22 -8.31
C ILE A 227 -21.68 4.34 -9.02
N SER A 228 -21.59 5.52 -8.43
CA SER A 228 -20.91 6.69 -8.98
C SER A 228 -19.44 6.39 -9.35
N ASN A 229 -18.69 5.73 -8.45
CA ASN A 229 -17.30 5.37 -8.69
C ASN A 229 -17.11 4.44 -9.90
N VAL A 230 -18.01 3.47 -10.08
CA VAL A 230 -17.96 2.60 -11.27
C VAL A 230 -18.35 3.37 -12.52
N MET A 231 -19.39 4.20 -12.46
CA MET A 231 -19.87 4.98 -13.61
C MET A 231 -18.81 5.95 -14.13
N LYS A 232 -18.09 6.65 -13.25
CA LYS A 232 -16.95 7.54 -13.61
C LYS A 232 -15.87 6.81 -14.43
N LYS A 233 -15.65 5.52 -14.16
CA LYS A 233 -14.60 4.70 -14.81
C LYS A 233 -15.09 3.97 -16.07
N LEU A 234 -16.40 3.85 -16.24
CA LEU A 234 -17.00 2.95 -17.23
C LEU A 234 -16.58 3.25 -18.67
N ALA A 235 -16.50 4.53 -19.03
CA ALA A 235 -16.05 4.96 -20.35
C ALA A 235 -14.59 4.52 -20.63
N ARG A 236 -13.70 4.65 -19.63
CA ARG A 236 -12.30 4.22 -19.72
C ARG A 236 -12.18 2.71 -19.84
N VAL A 237 -12.92 1.93 -19.02
CA VAL A 237 -12.98 0.46 -19.12
C VAL A 237 -13.39 -0.01 -20.51
N ILE A 238 -14.49 0.56 -21.05
CA ILE A 238 -15.00 0.22 -22.38
C ILE A 238 -14.00 0.59 -23.48
N ARG A 239 -13.36 1.76 -23.38
CA ARG A 239 -12.35 2.23 -24.34
C ARG A 239 -11.12 1.33 -24.34
N CYS A 240 -10.54 1.02 -23.19
CA CYS A 240 -9.36 0.15 -23.09
C CYS A 240 -9.65 -1.23 -23.69
N ALA A 241 -10.78 -1.84 -23.35
CA ALA A 241 -11.19 -3.12 -23.91
C ALA A 241 -11.40 -3.04 -25.46
N HIS A 242 -11.97 -1.95 -25.95
CA HIS A 242 -12.17 -1.74 -27.38
C HIS A 242 -10.84 -1.63 -28.12
N GLU A 243 -9.96 -0.73 -27.68
CA GLU A 243 -8.67 -0.48 -28.33
C GLU A 243 -7.82 -1.75 -28.41
N ARG A 244 -7.73 -2.50 -27.32
CA ARG A 244 -6.88 -3.69 -27.24
C ARG A 244 -7.46 -4.92 -27.95
N ILE A 245 -8.78 -5.10 -27.99
CA ILE A 245 -9.41 -6.33 -28.51
C ILE A 245 -10.01 -6.11 -29.92
N ILE A 246 -10.68 -5.00 -30.16
CA ILE A 246 -11.27 -4.70 -31.48
C ILE A 246 -10.29 -3.94 -32.34
N GLY A 247 -9.68 -2.87 -31.81
CA GLY A 247 -8.71 -2.04 -32.50
C GLY A 247 -7.31 -2.68 -32.67
N GLU A 248 -7.00 -3.72 -31.88
CA GLU A 248 -5.68 -4.39 -31.84
C GLU A 248 -4.52 -3.42 -31.60
N ARG A 249 -4.80 -2.33 -30.87
CA ARG A 249 -3.84 -1.26 -30.56
C ARG A 249 -3.27 -1.42 -29.14
N LYS A 250 -2.04 -0.98 -28.95
CA LYS A 250 -1.44 -0.86 -27.62
C LYS A 250 -2.04 0.35 -26.91
N VAL A 251 -2.39 0.18 -25.63
CA VAL A 251 -2.81 1.27 -24.74
C VAL A 251 -1.61 1.61 -23.85
N ALA A 252 -1.27 2.89 -23.74
CA ALA A 252 -0.17 3.34 -22.87
C ALA A 252 -0.44 2.96 -21.40
N ASN A 253 0.62 2.68 -20.63
CA ASN A 253 0.46 2.22 -19.24
C ASN A 253 -0.32 3.22 -18.37
N LYS A 254 -0.10 4.52 -18.55
CA LYS A 254 -0.83 5.60 -17.86
C LYS A 254 -2.33 5.63 -18.15
N ASP A 255 -2.75 5.10 -19.31
CA ASP A 255 -4.16 5.10 -19.73
C ASP A 255 -4.87 3.80 -19.38
N LYS A 256 -4.13 2.76 -18.94
CA LYS A 256 -4.73 1.50 -18.50
C LYS A 256 -5.45 1.67 -17.17
N LEU A 257 -6.64 1.11 -17.07
CA LEU A 257 -7.29 0.88 -15.79
C LEU A 257 -6.96 -0.54 -15.32
N LEU A 258 -6.41 -0.68 -14.13
CA LEU A 258 -5.99 -1.97 -13.60
C LEU A 258 -7.06 -2.61 -12.72
N SER A 259 -7.82 -1.78 -12.01
CA SER A 259 -8.93 -2.20 -11.15
C SER A 259 -10.03 -1.14 -11.17
N ILE A 260 -11.29 -1.55 -11.02
CA ILE A 260 -12.39 -0.62 -10.78
C ILE A 260 -12.51 -0.19 -9.32
N TYR A 261 -11.79 -0.89 -8.44
CA TYR A 261 -11.84 -0.68 -6.97
C TYR A 261 -10.63 0.07 -6.44
N GLU A 262 -9.50 0.04 -7.15
CA GLU A 262 -8.21 0.60 -6.75
C GLU A 262 -7.70 1.52 -7.87
N ASP A 263 -7.85 2.83 -7.68
CA ASP A 263 -7.46 3.83 -8.68
C ASP A 263 -5.96 4.12 -8.67
N ASP A 264 -5.37 3.97 -7.50
CA ASP A 264 -4.01 4.36 -7.17
C ASP A 264 -2.99 3.23 -7.41
N VAL A 265 -3.35 2.25 -8.24
CA VAL A 265 -2.48 1.13 -8.59
C VAL A 265 -1.95 1.32 -10.00
N HIS A 266 -0.63 1.19 -10.17
CA HIS A 266 0.07 1.44 -11.42
C HIS A 266 0.75 0.19 -11.98
N VAL A 267 1.06 0.23 -13.27
CA VAL A 267 1.93 -0.75 -13.93
C VAL A 267 3.38 -0.34 -13.65
N ILE A 268 4.11 -1.17 -12.95
CA ILE A 268 5.52 -0.96 -12.64
C ILE A 268 6.32 -1.96 -13.47
N VAL A 269 7.17 -1.45 -14.37
CA VAL A 269 8.05 -2.27 -15.22
C VAL A 269 9.31 -2.56 -14.43
N ARG A 270 9.61 -3.84 -14.23
CA ARG A 270 10.72 -4.28 -13.36
C ARG A 270 11.93 -4.77 -14.13
N HIS A 271 11.78 -5.17 -15.39
CA HIS A 271 12.85 -5.80 -16.20
C HIS A 271 13.58 -6.97 -15.50
N LYS A 272 12.90 -7.63 -14.54
CA LYS A 272 13.44 -8.80 -13.83
C LYS A 272 13.02 -10.10 -14.52
N SER A 273 13.86 -11.13 -14.43
CA SER A 273 13.62 -12.44 -15.08
C SER A 273 12.34 -13.16 -14.64
N GLY A 274 11.77 -12.85 -13.46
CA GLY A 274 10.58 -13.52 -12.93
C GLY A 274 9.25 -12.83 -13.24
N ALA A 275 9.24 -11.50 -13.44
CA ALA A 275 8.05 -10.74 -13.78
C ALA A 275 8.45 -9.44 -14.48
N GLU A 276 8.07 -9.33 -15.75
CA GLU A 276 8.30 -8.11 -16.53
C GLU A 276 7.57 -6.90 -15.97
N VAL A 277 6.38 -7.12 -15.43
CA VAL A 277 5.53 -6.07 -14.85
C VAL A 277 4.88 -6.51 -13.54
N GLU A 278 4.81 -5.59 -12.61
CA GLU A 278 4.09 -5.71 -11.34
C GLU A 278 2.98 -4.66 -11.26
N PHE A 279 1.97 -4.90 -10.40
CA PHE A 279 0.82 -4.00 -10.22
C PHE A 279 0.75 -3.56 -8.77
N GLY A 280 0.99 -2.29 -8.53
CA GLY A 280 1.06 -1.78 -7.17
C GLY A 280 1.45 -0.31 -7.11
N ASN A 281 2.05 0.06 -5.99
CA ASN A 281 2.59 1.39 -5.74
C ASN A 281 4.11 1.29 -5.59
N THR A 282 4.84 2.23 -6.15
CA THR A 282 6.29 2.32 -5.94
C THR A 282 6.57 2.75 -4.51
N LEU A 283 7.48 2.07 -3.85
CA LEU A 283 8.06 2.43 -2.55
C LEU A 283 9.52 2.81 -2.76
N LEU A 284 9.91 4.03 -2.37
CA LEU A 284 11.29 4.37 -2.09
C LEU A 284 11.57 4.01 -0.63
N LEU A 285 12.68 3.34 -0.37
CA LEU A 285 13.12 2.96 0.96
C LEU A 285 14.59 3.34 1.14
N VAL A 286 14.91 3.91 2.29
CA VAL A 286 16.27 4.22 2.71
C VAL A 286 16.52 3.58 4.06
N GLU A 287 17.59 2.80 4.15
CA GLU A 287 18.04 2.22 5.41
C GLU A 287 19.45 2.73 5.76
N GLN A 288 19.81 2.63 7.04
CA GLN A 288 21.19 2.85 7.53
C GLN A 288 21.89 1.50 7.79
N ASP A 289 23.16 1.54 8.22
CA ASP A 289 24.03 0.37 8.32
C ASP A 289 23.45 -0.82 9.10
N ASP A 290 22.82 -0.58 10.24
CA ASP A 290 22.24 -1.63 11.09
C ASP A 290 20.89 -2.13 10.58
N GLY A 291 20.40 -1.54 9.49
CA GLY A 291 19.17 -1.92 8.83
C GLY A 291 17.92 -1.23 9.36
N LEU A 292 18.04 -0.13 10.09
CA LEU A 292 16.91 0.73 10.40
C LEU A 292 16.48 1.51 9.17
N ILE A 293 15.19 1.56 8.91
CA ILE A 293 14.61 2.35 7.83
C ILE A 293 14.51 3.80 8.30
N VAL A 294 15.32 4.69 7.70
CA VAL A 294 15.41 6.10 8.06
C VAL A 294 14.49 7.00 7.25
N ASP A 295 14.18 6.62 6.02
CA ASP A 295 13.17 7.30 5.20
C ASP A 295 12.43 6.31 4.31
N TRP A 296 11.17 6.64 4.03
CA TRP A 296 10.36 5.91 3.07
C TRP A 296 9.29 6.81 2.46
N LYS A 297 8.93 6.51 1.21
CA LYS A 297 7.82 7.16 0.52
C LYS A 297 7.10 6.17 -0.37
N LEU A 298 5.83 5.95 -0.09
CA LEU A 298 4.90 5.26 -0.99
C LEU A 298 4.30 6.28 -1.95
N PHE A 299 4.24 5.97 -3.24
CA PHE A 299 3.73 6.89 -4.25
C PHE A 299 2.28 6.54 -4.61
N CYS A 300 1.38 7.52 -4.45
CA CYS A 300 -0.02 7.42 -4.87
C CYS A 300 -0.11 7.40 -6.40
N ASP A 301 0.60 8.32 -7.03
CA ASP A 301 0.73 8.42 -8.48
C ASP A 301 1.91 7.61 -9.00
N GLN A 302 2.08 7.59 -10.31
CA GLN A 302 3.27 6.99 -10.91
C GLN A 302 4.53 7.70 -10.39
N ALA A 303 5.42 6.94 -9.73
CA ALA A 303 6.64 7.50 -9.18
C ALA A 303 7.50 8.15 -10.28
N PRO A 304 8.19 9.26 -9.99
CA PRO A 304 9.25 9.77 -10.83
C PRO A 304 10.38 8.75 -11.02
N ALA A 305 11.27 8.98 -12.00
CA ALA A 305 12.47 8.17 -12.13
C ALA A 305 13.32 8.24 -10.84
N ASP A 306 13.96 7.15 -10.47
CA ASP A 306 14.73 7.01 -9.23
C ASP A 306 15.75 8.14 -9.03
N SER A 307 16.40 8.59 -10.12
CA SER A 307 17.35 9.70 -10.09
C SER A 307 16.76 11.05 -9.63
N ARG A 308 15.43 11.22 -9.65
CA ARG A 308 14.76 12.41 -9.14
C ARG A 308 14.31 12.28 -7.68
N LEU A 309 14.39 11.08 -7.11
CA LEU A 309 13.93 10.81 -5.75
C LEU A 309 15.00 11.08 -4.70
N LEU A 310 16.27 11.01 -5.07
CA LEU A 310 17.40 10.98 -4.18
C LEU A 310 17.57 12.28 -3.38
N GLN A 311 17.62 13.44 -4.02
CA GLN A 311 17.81 14.72 -3.35
C GLN A 311 16.68 15.02 -2.37
N ASN A 312 15.43 14.78 -2.79
CA ASN A 312 14.26 14.96 -1.92
C ASN A 312 14.29 14.00 -0.71
N SER A 313 14.84 12.80 -0.87
CA SER A 313 15.00 11.85 0.24
C SER A 313 16.06 12.32 1.22
N HIS A 314 17.21 12.75 0.71
CA HIS A 314 18.27 13.33 1.52
C HIS A 314 17.76 14.52 2.35
N GLN A 315 17.08 15.49 1.73
CA GLN A 315 16.50 16.63 2.45
C GLN A 315 15.56 16.18 3.58
N ARG A 316 14.65 15.23 3.30
CA ARG A 316 13.76 14.70 4.34
C ARG A 316 14.50 14.06 5.50
N ILE A 317 15.56 13.32 5.21
CA ILE A 317 16.38 12.66 6.25
C ILE A 317 17.06 13.72 7.13
N THR A 318 17.74 14.68 6.52
CA THR A 318 18.43 15.76 7.23
C THR A 318 17.47 16.58 8.08
N GLU A 319 16.36 17.04 7.51
CA GLU A 319 15.36 17.83 8.24
C GLU A 319 14.68 17.06 9.37
N LYS A 320 14.34 15.79 9.14
CA LYS A 320 13.63 14.96 10.13
C LYS A 320 14.52 14.50 11.27
N LEU A 321 15.76 14.12 10.98
CA LEU A 321 16.64 13.48 11.95
C LEU A 321 17.66 14.45 12.54
N ASP A 322 17.84 15.60 11.91
CA ASP A 322 18.84 16.62 12.30
C ASP A 322 20.26 16.01 12.31
N ILE A 323 20.62 15.37 11.19
CA ILE A 323 21.90 14.69 11.01
C ILE A 323 22.58 15.12 9.73
N ASP A 324 23.92 15.07 9.72
CA ASP A 324 24.73 15.18 8.52
C ASP A 324 24.92 13.81 7.88
N VAL A 325 24.35 13.63 6.68
CA VAL A 325 24.54 12.41 5.91
C VAL A 325 25.94 12.44 5.27
N LYS A 326 26.77 11.44 5.57
CA LYS A 326 28.17 11.36 5.10
C LYS A 326 28.35 10.43 3.91
N LEU A 327 27.42 9.51 3.68
CA LEU A 327 27.48 8.55 2.60
C LEU A 327 26.08 8.23 2.09
N ILE A 328 25.91 8.26 0.76
CA ILE A 328 24.70 7.76 0.11
C ILE A 328 25.07 6.73 -0.97
N ALA A 329 24.49 5.53 -0.86
CA ALA A 329 24.63 4.45 -1.83
C ALA A 329 23.28 4.10 -2.46
N GLY A 330 23.28 3.89 -3.77
CA GLY A 330 22.12 3.50 -4.56
C GLY A 330 22.52 2.67 -5.77
N ASP A 331 21.54 2.10 -6.47
CA ASP A 331 21.79 1.46 -7.75
C ASP A 331 21.98 2.50 -8.87
N ARG A 332 22.32 2.04 -10.08
CA ARG A 332 22.53 2.90 -11.26
C ARG A 332 21.27 3.70 -11.67
N GLY A 333 20.10 3.33 -11.19
CA GLY A 333 18.84 4.06 -11.45
C GLY A 333 18.85 5.46 -10.83
N PHE A 334 19.57 5.62 -9.72
CA PHE A 334 19.70 6.89 -9.00
C PHE A 334 20.80 7.80 -9.58
N ASP A 335 21.66 7.28 -10.46
CA ASP A 335 22.77 8.06 -11.03
C ASP A 335 22.30 9.06 -12.07
N ASN A 336 22.71 10.32 -11.92
CA ASN A 336 22.69 11.37 -12.90
C ASN A 336 23.68 12.49 -12.51
N LYS A 337 24.01 13.36 -13.48
CA LYS A 337 24.96 14.47 -13.27
C LYS A 337 24.53 15.42 -12.16
N ALA A 338 23.22 15.76 -12.09
CA ALA A 338 22.70 16.64 -11.05
C ALA A 338 22.86 16.07 -9.64
N ASN A 339 22.73 14.75 -9.45
CA ASN A 339 22.97 14.10 -8.17
C ASN A 339 24.46 14.06 -7.82
N GLN A 340 25.34 13.86 -8.80
CA GLN A 340 26.79 13.91 -8.59
C GLN A 340 27.23 15.30 -8.11
N GLU A 341 26.83 16.36 -8.83
CA GLU A 341 27.10 17.75 -8.45
C GLU A 341 26.48 18.13 -7.10
N TYR A 342 25.29 17.59 -6.78
CA TYR A 342 24.64 17.81 -5.50
C TYR A 342 25.44 17.22 -4.34
N PHE A 343 25.96 15.98 -4.49
CA PHE A 343 26.75 15.35 -3.44
C PHE A 343 28.08 16.04 -3.19
N GLU A 344 28.76 16.48 -4.26
CA GLU A 344 29.99 17.27 -4.13
C GLU A 344 29.74 18.57 -3.34
N LYS A 345 28.65 19.28 -3.63
CA LYS A 345 28.30 20.52 -2.91
C LYS A 345 27.94 20.31 -1.44
N GLN A 346 27.44 19.12 -1.08
CA GLN A 346 27.02 18.79 0.27
C GLN A 346 28.11 18.02 1.07
N ASP A 347 29.29 17.81 0.49
CA ASP A 347 30.38 16.99 1.05
C ASP A 347 29.95 15.57 1.42
N ILE A 348 29.06 14.97 0.58
CA ILE A 348 28.54 13.62 0.78
C ILE A 348 29.32 12.66 -0.11
N PHE A 349 29.84 11.58 0.47
CA PHE A 349 30.43 10.52 -0.31
C PHE A 349 29.41 9.82 -1.18
N ASN A 350 29.53 10.01 -2.49
CA ASN A 350 28.64 9.39 -3.47
C ASN A 350 29.04 7.93 -3.75
N ALA A 351 28.32 7.00 -3.17
CA ALA A 351 28.43 5.56 -3.44
C ALA A 351 27.30 5.04 -4.35
N VAL A 352 26.65 5.89 -5.14
CA VAL A 352 25.67 5.48 -6.17
C VAL A 352 26.44 4.86 -7.36
N ALA A 353 25.97 3.72 -7.86
CA ALA A 353 26.58 3.04 -8.99
C ALA A 353 26.43 3.86 -10.27
N PRO A 354 27.54 4.26 -10.95
CA PRO A 354 27.45 5.03 -12.18
C PRO A 354 26.80 4.22 -13.30
N ARG A 355 26.07 4.90 -14.19
CA ARG A 355 25.50 4.28 -15.40
C ARG A 355 26.57 3.92 -16.43
N ASN A 356 27.65 4.69 -16.48
CA ASN A 356 28.76 4.45 -17.38
C ASN A 356 29.61 3.27 -16.88
N PRO A 357 29.77 2.16 -17.68
CA PRO A 357 30.54 1.00 -17.27
C PRO A 357 32.00 1.29 -16.96
N LYS A 358 32.65 2.21 -17.73
CA LYS A 358 34.05 2.59 -17.51
C LYS A 358 34.23 3.32 -16.17
N GLN A 359 33.34 4.25 -15.86
CA GLN A 359 33.34 4.93 -14.57
C GLN A 359 33.06 3.96 -13.44
N LEU A 360 32.15 3.02 -13.62
CA LEU A 360 31.87 1.98 -12.61
C LEU A 360 33.13 1.16 -12.33
N GLN A 361 33.88 0.75 -13.35
CA GLN A 361 35.10 -0.03 -13.18
C GLN A 361 36.17 0.76 -12.42
N GLN A 362 36.35 2.04 -12.72
CA GLN A 362 37.25 2.93 -11.97
C GLN A 362 36.81 3.09 -10.50
N ARG A 363 35.54 3.32 -10.27
CA ARG A 363 35.01 3.46 -8.91
C ARG A 363 35.13 2.18 -8.08
N LEU A 364 35.11 1.01 -8.73
CA LEU A 364 35.31 -0.27 -8.04
C LEU A 364 36.73 -0.47 -7.51
N GLU A 365 37.74 0.32 -7.94
CA GLU A 365 39.06 0.33 -7.36
C GLU A 365 39.12 1.02 -6.00
N GLU A 366 38.14 1.89 -5.69
CA GLU A 366 38.01 2.60 -4.45
C GLU A 366 37.34 1.74 -3.38
N GLU A 367 38.04 1.47 -2.28
CA GLU A 367 37.59 0.57 -1.20
C GLU A 367 36.27 1.06 -0.58
N ARG A 368 36.17 2.35 -0.28
CA ARG A 368 34.98 2.95 0.33
C ARG A 368 33.74 2.80 -0.58
N PHE A 369 33.92 2.92 -1.90
CA PHE A 369 32.84 2.69 -2.86
C PHE A 369 32.43 1.22 -2.89
N ARG A 370 33.38 0.28 -2.92
CA ARG A 370 33.09 -1.16 -2.89
C ARG A 370 32.30 -1.56 -1.65
N GLN A 371 32.71 -1.07 -0.49
CA GLN A 371 32.02 -1.32 0.80
C GLN A 371 30.61 -0.77 0.76
N GLY A 372 30.42 0.47 0.30
CA GLY A 372 29.09 1.08 0.13
C GLY A 372 28.18 0.27 -0.79
N GLN A 373 28.68 -0.19 -1.95
CA GLN A 373 27.91 -1.02 -2.87
C GLN A 373 27.62 -2.42 -2.32
N LYS A 374 28.59 -3.03 -1.62
CA LYS A 374 28.40 -4.32 -0.93
C LYS A 374 27.31 -4.21 0.14
N ARG A 375 27.31 -3.13 0.94
CA ARG A 375 26.27 -2.90 1.97
C ARG A 375 24.92 -2.60 1.32
N ARG A 376 24.87 -1.80 0.24
CA ARG A 376 23.64 -1.52 -0.50
C ARG A 376 22.95 -2.80 -0.99
N SER A 377 23.68 -3.81 -1.40
CA SER A 377 23.08 -5.06 -1.85
C SER A 377 22.21 -5.75 -0.79
N GLN A 378 22.43 -5.46 0.49
CA GLN A 378 21.61 -5.96 1.59
C GLN A 378 20.25 -5.24 1.70
N THR A 379 20.09 -4.06 1.08
CA THR A 379 18.81 -3.33 1.06
C THR A 379 17.71 -4.12 0.35
N GLU A 380 18.05 -4.94 -0.66
CA GLU A 380 17.09 -5.86 -1.29
C GLU A 380 16.55 -6.89 -0.28
N ALA A 381 17.41 -7.43 0.58
CA ALA A 381 16.99 -8.34 1.65
C ALA A 381 16.10 -7.60 2.68
N ARG A 382 16.42 -6.34 2.99
CA ARG A 382 15.59 -5.49 3.88
C ARG A 382 14.18 -5.28 3.31
N ILE A 383 14.09 -4.93 2.04
CA ILE A 383 12.82 -4.80 1.31
C ILE A 383 12.03 -6.12 1.37
N SER A 384 12.69 -7.24 1.15
CA SER A 384 12.07 -8.56 1.24
C SER A 384 11.53 -8.85 2.64
N ILE A 385 12.31 -8.57 3.69
CA ILE A 385 11.87 -8.72 5.09
C ILE A 385 10.66 -7.81 5.37
N LEU A 386 10.72 -6.54 4.99
CA LEU A 386 9.61 -5.60 5.19
C LEU A 386 8.35 -6.09 4.49
N SER A 387 8.46 -6.47 3.22
CA SER A 387 7.33 -6.90 2.39
C SER A 387 6.69 -8.19 2.91
N HIS A 388 7.49 -9.23 3.21
CA HIS A 388 6.97 -10.54 3.57
C HIS A 388 6.68 -10.70 5.07
N CYS A 389 7.42 -9.97 5.92
CA CYS A 389 7.29 -10.14 7.37
C CYS A 389 6.37 -9.13 8.05
N PHE A 390 6.18 -7.94 7.47
CA PHE A 390 5.42 -6.86 8.08
C PHE A 390 4.27 -6.34 7.22
N CYS A 391 4.46 -6.14 5.91
CA CYS A 391 3.43 -5.60 5.02
C CYS A 391 2.44 -6.65 4.52
N GLY A 392 2.93 -7.85 4.21
CA GLY A 392 2.23 -8.82 3.38
C GLY A 392 2.45 -8.57 1.88
N ASN A 393 2.62 -9.64 1.10
CA ASN A 393 2.85 -9.59 -0.33
C ASN A 393 1.92 -10.59 -1.06
N PRO A 394 0.88 -10.11 -1.79
CA PRO A 394 0.48 -8.70 -1.97
C PRO A 394 -0.12 -8.06 -0.70
N MET A 395 -0.01 -6.72 -0.61
CA MET A 395 -0.60 -5.94 0.48
C MET A 395 -2.13 -5.99 0.39
N GLN A 396 -2.79 -6.31 1.51
CA GLN A 396 -4.24 -6.59 1.53
C GLN A 396 -5.12 -5.34 1.68
N GLN A 397 -4.55 -4.20 2.07
CA GLN A 397 -5.25 -2.95 2.30
C GLN A 397 -5.76 -2.36 0.99
N LYS A 398 -7.00 -1.83 1.03
CA LYS A 398 -7.66 -1.21 -0.11
C LYS A 398 -7.66 0.31 0.03
N GLY A 399 -7.38 1.00 -1.08
CA GLY A 399 -7.21 2.45 -1.10
C GLY A 399 -5.83 2.88 -0.65
N PHE A 400 -5.32 3.96 -1.25
CA PHE A 400 -3.94 4.42 -1.03
C PHE A 400 -3.71 4.83 0.42
N GLU A 401 -4.61 5.59 1.03
CA GLU A 401 -4.49 6.05 2.42
C GLU A 401 -4.29 4.87 3.40
N HIS A 402 -5.09 3.81 3.26
CA HIS A 402 -4.93 2.63 4.12
C HIS A 402 -3.64 1.85 3.82
N ARG A 403 -3.18 1.86 2.56
CA ARG A 403 -1.88 1.26 2.22
C ARG A 403 -0.72 2.06 2.82
N GLU A 404 -0.81 3.38 2.80
CA GLU A 404 0.22 4.25 3.37
C GLU A 404 0.29 4.14 4.91
N ILE A 405 -0.86 4.16 5.60
CA ILE A 405 -0.94 3.87 7.05
C ILE A 405 -0.32 2.50 7.37
N HIS A 406 -0.72 1.47 6.60
CA HIS A 406 -0.21 0.13 6.79
C HIS A 406 1.31 0.02 6.56
N MET A 407 1.84 0.73 5.58
CA MET A 407 3.27 0.83 5.32
C MET A 407 3.99 1.49 6.49
N GLY A 408 3.54 2.64 6.97
CA GLY A 408 4.13 3.31 8.12
C GLY A 408 4.15 2.44 9.37
N LEU A 409 3.02 1.82 9.73
CA LEU A 409 2.97 0.87 10.84
C LEU A 409 3.91 -0.33 10.63
N SER A 410 4.13 -0.77 9.39
CA SER A 410 5.05 -1.85 9.07
C SER A 410 6.51 -1.42 9.23
N VAL A 411 6.86 -0.21 8.80
CA VAL A 411 8.20 0.38 9.00
C VAL A 411 8.47 0.60 10.48
N LEU A 412 7.54 1.19 11.22
CA LEU A 412 7.68 1.37 12.67
C LEU A 412 7.89 0.04 13.40
N SER A 413 7.09 -0.98 13.07
CA SER A 413 7.22 -2.31 13.66
C SER A 413 8.53 -3.00 13.30
N HIS A 414 9.00 -2.81 12.07
CA HIS A 414 10.28 -3.29 11.59
C HIS A 414 11.44 -2.62 12.38
N ASN A 415 11.42 -1.29 12.51
CA ASN A 415 12.45 -0.56 13.21
C ASN A 415 12.51 -0.94 14.70
N LEU A 416 11.36 -1.11 15.35
CA LEU A 416 11.31 -1.63 16.73
C LEU A 416 11.92 -3.03 16.83
N TRP A 417 11.67 -3.90 15.84
CA TRP A 417 12.28 -5.24 15.81
C TRP A 417 13.81 -5.19 15.61
N VAL A 418 14.32 -4.30 14.74
CA VAL A 418 15.77 -4.10 14.56
C VAL A 418 16.41 -3.59 15.85
N LEU A 419 15.83 -2.56 16.47
CA LEU A 419 16.34 -1.99 17.73
C LEU A 419 16.36 -3.02 18.88
N ALA A 420 15.34 -3.85 18.98
CA ALA A 420 15.32 -4.91 19.97
C ALA A 420 16.46 -5.92 19.76
N ARG A 421 16.79 -6.26 18.52
CA ARG A 421 17.93 -7.14 18.19
C ARG A 421 19.28 -6.47 18.48
N LEU A 422 19.42 -5.20 18.11
CA LEU A 422 20.63 -4.43 18.42
C LEU A 422 20.87 -4.36 19.92
N LYS A 423 19.83 -4.05 20.70
CA LYS A 423 19.94 -4.02 22.16
C LYS A 423 20.39 -5.35 22.75
N LEU A 424 19.83 -6.48 22.25
CA LEU A 424 20.25 -7.80 22.72
C LEU A 424 21.71 -8.12 22.32
N SER A 425 22.14 -7.69 21.13
CA SER A 425 23.52 -7.84 20.67
C SER A 425 24.49 -7.04 21.53
N GLN A 426 24.21 -5.77 21.79
CA GLN A 426 25.01 -4.92 22.68
C GLN A 426 25.09 -5.49 24.11
N GLN A 427 23.95 -5.98 24.64
CA GLN A 427 23.91 -6.63 25.94
C GLN A 427 24.79 -7.90 26.02
N ALA A 428 24.79 -8.71 24.94
CA ALA A 428 25.65 -9.88 24.89
C ALA A 428 27.13 -9.50 24.85
N GLN A 429 27.50 -8.46 24.09
CA GLN A 429 28.88 -7.95 24.04
C GLN A 429 29.37 -7.44 25.42
N LEU A 430 28.52 -6.69 26.12
CA LEU A 430 28.85 -6.20 27.47
C LEU A 430 29.05 -7.36 28.46
N LYS A 431 28.27 -8.44 28.36
CA LYS A 431 28.46 -9.63 29.23
C LYS A 431 29.71 -10.44 28.90
N HIS A 432 30.21 -10.37 27.67
CA HIS A 432 31.46 -11.05 27.30
C HIS A 432 32.71 -10.20 27.64
N ALA A 433 32.53 -8.89 27.81
CA ALA A 433 33.61 -7.98 28.17
C ALA A 433 33.78 -7.81 29.70
N ALA A 434 32.80 -8.24 30.49
CA ALA A 434 32.82 -8.29 31.96
C ALA A 434 33.22 -9.68 32.46
#